data_83a7f40709b37db7eb61f89b2bb59a3e
#
_entry.id   83a7f40709b37db7eb61f89b2bb59a3e
#
_cell.length_a   1.000
_cell.length_b   1.000
_cell.length_c   1.000
_cell.angle_alpha   90.00
_cell.angle_beta   90.00
_cell.angle_gamma   90.00
#
_symmetry.space_group_name_H-M   'P 1'
#
loop_
_entity.id
_entity.type
_entity.pdbx_description
1 polymer ?
#
loop_
_entity_poly.entity_id
_entity_poly.type
_entity_poly.pdbx_seq_one_letter_code
_entity_poly.pdbx_strand_id
1 'polypeptide(L)'
;MARRRKFNPVKERIESLDWDGVSRVKHFFHKLLGCENSIYTREVSQMFLTALIGRIYKPGIKFDNVPVLIGPQGIGKSTVARRLLPDFFADTPISFGKTQEDYRMLKYVCVVEIPELQGLKQSDINRIKGFLSASYDMCRELYKTHKRQLRHNVFIATGNSKAFLRDFGVERRFYPLNCGEYVVKEHPMDVSDNYFLQVLAEARLLFLEYGIMFPSRTTSERLEEIQSDFKEEDIERELINEFLDEFIVPDDWRNYTLSDKREYYRIWKGYEKGTREYWSAKKSGLVTVTYTSELAYILFDEKTGSRRNSKHASKIRDVLDNRNDFEAVNNKRPCSACSPTRVYVRLEATE
;
A
#
# COMPACT_ATOMS: atom_id res chain seq x y z
N MET A 1 -7.41 12.24 -49.78
CA MET A 1 -7.81 12.77 -48.48
C MET A 1 -6.57 12.85 -47.59
N ALA A 2 -6.08 14.05 -47.29
CA ALA A 2 -4.94 14.24 -46.40
C ALA A 2 -5.33 13.83 -44.94
N ARG A 3 -4.67 12.82 -44.42
CA ARG A 3 -4.78 12.49 -42.98
C ARG A 3 -4.27 13.71 -42.18
N ARG A 4 -5.18 14.50 -41.59
CA ARG A 4 -4.80 15.50 -40.58
C ARG A 4 -3.95 14.80 -39.54
N ARG A 5 -2.65 15.07 -39.46
CA ARG A 5 -1.80 14.67 -38.33
C ARG A 5 -2.45 15.20 -37.07
N LYS A 6 -2.93 14.32 -36.22
CA LYS A 6 -3.41 14.73 -34.89
C LYS A 6 -2.19 15.21 -34.13
N PHE A 7 -2.13 16.49 -33.87
CA PHE A 7 -1.13 17.10 -33.01
C PHE A 7 -1.21 16.47 -31.60
N ASN A 8 -0.08 15.96 -31.09
CA ASN A 8 0.06 15.45 -29.74
C ASN A 8 1.31 16.09 -29.13
N PRO A 9 1.14 17.15 -28.32
CA PRO A 9 2.27 17.94 -27.79
C PRO A 9 3.21 17.11 -26.92
N VAL A 10 2.68 16.13 -26.17
CA VAL A 10 3.50 15.24 -25.33
C VAL A 10 4.39 14.37 -26.18
N LYS A 11 3.83 13.77 -27.22
CA LYS A 11 4.57 12.91 -28.13
C LYS A 11 5.67 13.68 -28.84
N GLU A 12 5.38 14.86 -29.40
CA GLU A 12 6.36 15.71 -30.08
C GLU A 12 7.49 16.15 -29.16
N ARG A 13 7.15 16.54 -27.91
CA ARG A 13 8.16 16.85 -26.88
C ARG A 13 9.08 15.65 -26.59
N ILE A 14 8.54 14.44 -26.43
CA ILE A 14 9.34 13.25 -26.17
C ILE A 14 10.19 12.86 -27.39
N GLU A 15 9.67 13.04 -28.62
CA GLU A 15 10.39 12.75 -29.88
C GLU A 15 11.57 13.70 -30.10
N SER A 16 11.51 14.91 -29.56
CA SER A 16 12.60 15.89 -29.66
C SER A 16 13.75 15.65 -28.69
N LEU A 17 13.63 14.69 -27.76
CA LEU A 17 14.67 14.39 -26.77
C LEU A 17 15.69 13.40 -27.33
N ASP A 18 16.96 13.73 -27.17
CA ASP A 18 18.08 12.81 -27.41
C ASP A 18 18.55 12.24 -26.06
N TRP A 19 18.68 10.89 -26.00
CA TRP A 19 19.16 10.21 -24.82
C TRP A 19 20.68 10.30 -24.71
N ASP A 20 21.17 10.65 -23.54
CA ASP A 20 22.61 10.84 -23.25
C ASP A 20 23.38 9.52 -23.02
N GLY A 21 22.75 8.35 -23.17
CA GLY A 21 23.36 7.04 -22.97
C GLY A 21 23.41 6.57 -21.52
N VAL A 22 23.00 7.40 -20.55
CA VAL A 22 23.03 7.04 -19.12
C VAL A 22 21.72 6.35 -18.71
N SER A 23 21.84 5.12 -18.22
CA SER A 23 20.67 4.33 -17.78
C SER A 23 20.08 4.85 -16.47
N ARG A 24 18.83 5.29 -16.52
CA ARG A 24 18.02 5.82 -15.40
C ARG A 24 16.73 5.04 -15.17
N VAL A 25 16.10 4.55 -16.22
CA VAL A 25 14.79 3.92 -16.19
C VAL A 25 14.72 2.76 -15.20
N LYS A 26 15.64 1.81 -15.27
CA LYS A 26 15.68 0.66 -14.34
C LYS A 26 15.99 1.03 -12.88
N HIS A 27 16.55 2.20 -12.63
CA HIS A 27 16.93 2.67 -11.30
C HIS A 27 16.02 3.78 -10.78
N PHE A 28 14.95 4.10 -11.47
CA PHE A 28 14.12 5.28 -11.24
C PHE A 28 13.58 5.35 -9.80
N PHE A 29 12.85 4.34 -9.35
CA PHE A 29 12.30 4.34 -7.99
C PHE A 29 13.36 4.14 -6.91
N HIS A 30 14.39 3.34 -7.17
CA HIS A 30 15.50 3.20 -6.22
C HIS A 30 16.23 4.52 -5.98
N LYS A 31 16.64 5.22 -7.04
CA LYS A 31 17.44 6.45 -6.93
C LYS A 31 16.66 7.63 -6.37
N LEU A 32 15.38 7.75 -6.72
CA LEU A 32 14.58 8.90 -6.34
C LEU A 32 13.82 8.71 -5.03
N LEU A 33 13.46 7.49 -4.69
CA LEU A 33 12.61 7.20 -3.53
C LEU A 33 13.25 6.26 -2.50
N GLY A 34 14.50 5.84 -2.71
CA GLY A 34 15.17 4.93 -1.77
C GLY A 34 14.50 3.57 -1.64
N CYS A 35 13.89 3.07 -2.71
CA CYS A 35 13.41 1.70 -2.76
C CYS A 35 14.60 0.72 -2.84
N GLU A 36 14.39 -0.55 -2.47
CA GLU A 36 15.40 -1.59 -2.62
C GLU A 36 15.87 -1.70 -4.08
N ASN A 37 17.19 -1.88 -4.30
CA ASN A 37 17.75 -2.07 -5.64
C ASN A 37 17.66 -3.53 -6.10
N SER A 38 16.48 -4.11 -6.06
CA SER A 38 16.20 -5.49 -6.46
C SER A 38 15.81 -5.61 -7.94
N ILE A 39 15.76 -6.85 -8.46
CA ILE A 39 15.24 -7.15 -9.79
C ILE A 39 13.78 -6.67 -9.87
N TYR A 40 12.99 -6.93 -8.83
CA TYR A 40 11.59 -6.51 -8.72
C TYR A 40 11.43 -5.00 -8.94
N THR A 41 12.13 -4.17 -8.18
CA THR A 41 12.04 -2.70 -8.29
C THR A 41 12.49 -2.20 -9.67
N ARG A 42 13.54 -2.80 -10.25
CA ARG A 42 14.03 -2.43 -11.58
C ARG A 42 13.00 -2.74 -12.67
N GLU A 43 12.41 -3.92 -12.65
CA GLU A 43 11.40 -4.32 -13.63
C GLU A 43 10.10 -3.53 -13.48
N VAL A 44 9.66 -3.22 -12.26
CA VAL A 44 8.51 -2.33 -12.03
C VAL A 44 8.78 -0.93 -12.56
N SER A 45 10.00 -0.40 -12.39
CA SER A 45 10.39 0.89 -12.97
C SER A 45 10.34 0.87 -14.50
N GLN A 46 10.92 -0.15 -15.13
CA GLN A 46 10.92 -0.33 -16.59
C GLN A 46 9.50 -0.49 -17.12
N MET A 47 8.70 -1.34 -16.49
CA MET A 47 7.30 -1.55 -16.85
C MET A 47 6.51 -0.24 -16.86
N PHE A 48 6.56 0.52 -15.77
CA PHE A 48 5.78 1.75 -15.62
C PHE A 48 6.18 2.81 -16.65
N LEU A 49 7.48 3.04 -16.82
CA LEU A 49 7.98 4.09 -17.70
C LEU A 49 7.81 3.72 -19.20
N THR A 50 8.02 2.47 -19.58
CA THR A 50 7.73 2.03 -20.95
C THR A 50 6.23 1.99 -21.24
N ALA A 51 5.39 1.72 -20.24
CA ALA A 51 3.94 1.79 -20.40
C ALA A 51 3.44 3.24 -20.56
N LEU A 52 4.04 4.20 -19.84
CA LEU A 52 3.75 5.63 -20.05
C LEU A 52 3.98 6.02 -21.52
N ILE A 53 5.13 5.69 -22.06
CA ILE A 53 5.43 5.93 -23.48
C ILE A 53 4.46 5.16 -24.38
N GLY A 54 4.23 3.89 -24.07
CA GLY A 54 3.30 3.04 -24.83
C GLY A 54 1.89 3.63 -24.93
N ARG A 55 1.36 4.14 -23.84
CA ARG A 55 0.05 4.81 -23.78
C ARG A 55 0.01 6.11 -24.58
N ILE A 56 1.11 6.87 -24.61
CA ILE A 56 1.21 8.10 -25.42
C ILE A 56 1.32 7.77 -26.92
N TYR A 57 2.11 6.76 -27.28
CA TYR A 57 2.38 6.40 -28.69
C TYR A 57 1.28 5.56 -29.33
N LYS A 58 0.68 4.67 -28.54
CA LYS A 58 -0.39 3.75 -28.96
C LYS A 58 -1.58 3.83 -27.99
N PRO A 59 -2.36 4.95 -27.98
CA PRO A 59 -3.52 5.08 -27.11
C PRO A 59 -4.44 3.86 -27.23
N GLY A 60 -4.88 3.35 -26.06
CA GLY A 60 -5.68 2.12 -25.98
C GLY A 60 -4.89 0.83 -25.86
N ILE A 61 -3.54 0.86 -25.92
CA ILE A 61 -2.71 -0.31 -25.61
C ILE A 61 -3.07 -0.84 -24.21
N LYS A 62 -3.18 -2.17 -24.07
CA LYS A 62 -3.55 -2.78 -22.78
C LYS A 62 -2.45 -2.58 -21.75
N PHE A 63 -2.81 -1.94 -20.67
CA PHE A 63 -1.96 -1.78 -19.48
C PHE A 63 -2.83 -1.44 -18.28
N ASP A 64 -2.79 -2.23 -17.23
CA ASP A 64 -3.58 -2.06 -16.01
C ASP A 64 -2.75 -2.26 -14.73
N ASN A 65 -1.44 -2.25 -14.85
CA ASN A 65 -0.52 -2.39 -13.72
C ASN A 65 -0.26 -1.03 -13.08
N VAL A 66 -0.22 -1.00 -11.76
CA VAL A 66 -0.11 0.22 -10.96
C VAL A 66 1.01 0.06 -9.94
N PRO A 67 2.12 0.78 -10.06
CA PRO A 67 3.09 0.90 -8.98
C PRO A 67 2.43 1.56 -7.76
N VAL A 68 2.68 1.02 -6.57
CA VAL A 68 2.16 1.53 -5.30
C VAL A 68 3.34 1.97 -4.43
N LEU A 69 3.52 3.25 -4.28
CA LEU A 69 4.60 3.85 -3.51
C LEU A 69 4.20 3.97 -2.04
N ILE A 70 4.82 3.15 -1.18
CA ILE A 70 4.52 3.08 0.26
C ILE A 70 5.71 3.62 1.05
N GLY A 71 5.48 4.54 1.97
CA GLY A 71 6.55 5.08 2.81
C GLY A 71 6.20 6.40 3.47
N PRO A 72 7.10 6.98 4.27
CA PRO A 72 6.86 8.19 5.05
C PRO A 72 6.36 9.36 4.20
N GLN A 73 5.62 10.26 4.82
CA GLN A 73 5.23 11.51 4.20
C GLN A 73 6.47 12.38 3.94
N GLY A 74 6.44 13.15 2.85
CA GLY A 74 7.51 14.11 2.55
C GLY A 74 8.70 13.56 1.76
N ILE A 75 8.82 12.24 1.52
CA ILE A 75 9.96 11.66 0.78
C ILE A 75 9.89 11.86 -0.75
N GLY A 76 8.86 12.55 -1.26
CA GLY A 76 8.77 12.89 -2.68
C GLY A 76 7.99 11.91 -3.56
N LYS A 77 7.15 11.02 -3.02
CA LYS A 77 6.34 10.05 -3.82
C LYS A 77 5.52 10.73 -4.92
N SER A 78 4.66 11.66 -4.55
CA SER A 78 3.83 12.44 -5.50
C SER A 78 4.67 13.34 -6.41
N THR A 79 5.79 13.86 -5.89
CA THR A 79 6.73 14.68 -6.64
C THR A 79 7.33 13.93 -7.82
N VAL A 80 7.77 12.69 -7.61
CA VAL A 80 8.34 11.84 -8.67
C VAL A 80 7.33 11.61 -9.79
N ALA A 81 6.07 11.32 -9.44
CA ALA A 81 5.01 11.11 -10.43
C ALA A 81 4.72 12.38 -11.24
N ARG A 82 4.58 13.53 -10.56
CA ARG A 82 4.31 14.82 -11.18
C ARG A 82 5.43 15.26 -12.10
N ARG A 83 6.68 15.11 -11.69
CA ARG A 83 7.84 15.59 -12.46
C ARG A 83 8.13 14.84 -13.75
N LEU A 84 7.53 13.66 -13.97
CA LEU A 84 7.61 12.97 -15.26
C LEU A 84 6.98 13.79 -16.39
N LEU A 85 5.78 14.33 -16.16
CA LEU A 85 5.03 15.13 -17.13
C LEU A 85 4.18 16.18 -16.40
N PRO A 86 4.77 17.28 -15.88
CA PRO A 86 4.08 18.21 -14.97
C PRO A 86 2.78 18.79 -15.56
N ASP A 87 2.79 19.14 -16.85
CA ASP A 87 1.63 19.71 -17.56
C ASP A 87 0.54 18.68 -17.86
N PHE A 88 0.83 17.39 -17.70
CA PHE A 88 -0.06 16.26 -18.04
C PHE A 88 -0.20 15.29 -16.86
N PHE A 89 -0.15 15.81 -15.64
CA PHE A 89 -0.30 15.08 -14.40
C PHE A 89 -1.59 15.47 -13.68
N ALA A 90 -2.22 14.51 -13.00
CA ALA A 90 -3.32 14.77 -12.08
C ALA A 90 -3.14 14.00 -10.76
N ASP A 91 -3.38 14.70 -9.66
CA ASP A 91 -3.48 14.20 -8.29
C ASP A 91 -4.88 14.41 -7.70
N THR A 92 -5.82 14.85 -8.52
CA THR A 92 -7.22 15.04 -8.12
C THR A 92 -7.86 13.68 -7.83
N PRO A 93 -8.58 13.53 -6.71
CA PRO A 93 -9.28 12.30 -6.39
C PRO A 93 -10.22 11.87 -7.51
N ILE A 94 -10.05 10.64 -8.01
CA ILE A 94 -10.92 10.05 -9.02
C ILE A 94 -11.95 9.17 -8.33
N SER A 95 -13.21 9.26 -8.77
CA SER A 95 -14.28 8.37 -8.31
C SER A 95 -14.32 7.03 -9.05
N PHE A 96 -13.30 6.75 -9.87
CA PHE A 96 -13.15 5.53 -10.68
C PHE A 96 -14.37 5.22 -11.55
N GLY A 97 -14.79 6.22 -12.32
CA GLY A 97 -15.89 6.10 -13.28
C GLY A 97 -17.28 6.24 -12.71
N LYS A 98 -17.45 6.68 -11.45
CA LYS A 98 -18.75 7.07 -10.90
C LYS A 98 -19.33 8.29 -11.62
N THR A 99 -18.47 9.19 -12.07
CA THR A 99 -18.86 10.45 -12.68
C THR A 99 -18.31 10.61 -14.09
N GLN A 100 -18.98 11.41 -14.93
CA GLN A 100 -18.46 11.77 -16.25
C GLN A 100 -17.24 12.69 -16.17
N GLU A 101 -17.03 13.35 -15.04
CA GLU A 101 -15.88 14.22 -14.80
C GLU A 101 -14.57 13.44 -14.77
N ASP A 102 -14.56 12.23 -14.17
CA ASP A 102 -13.41 11.35 -14.19
C ASP A 102 -12.89 11.12 -15.63
N TYR A 103 -13.81 10.82 -16.55
CA TYR A 103 -13.46 10.56 -17.96
C TYR A 103 -13.03 11.81 -18.71
N ARG A 104 -13.57 13.00 -18.34
CA ARG A 104 -13.14 14.27 -18.91
C ARG A 104 -11.73 14.64 -18.50
N MET A 105 -11.40 14.48 -17.21
CA MET A 105 -10.07 14.72 -16.70
C MET A 105 -9.03 13.84 -17.38
N LEU A 106 -9.28 12.54 -17.54
CA LEU A 106 -8.38 11.59 -18.18
C LEU A 106 -8.03 11.96 -19.63
N LYS A 107 -8.81 12.82 -20.28
CA LYS A 107 -8.54 13.29 -21.63
C LYS A 107 -7.30 14.18 -21.74
N TYR A 108 -6.94 14.86 -20.66
CA TYR A 108 -5.91 15.89 -20.66
C TYR A 108 -4.62 15.49 -19.92
N VAL A 109 -4.58 14.34 -19.28
CA VAL A 109 -3.46 13.90 -18.46
C VAL A 109 -2.89 12.56 -18.93
N CYS A 110 -1.59 12.35 -18.70
CA CYS A 110 -0.90 11.10 -19.04
C CYS A 110 -0.52 10.30 -17.79
N VAL A 111 -0.25 10.98 -16.68
CA VAL A 111 0.07 10.36 -15.39
C VAL A 111 -1.02 10.75 -14.40
N VAL A 112 -1.60 9.76 -13.74
CA VAL A 112 -2.66 9.96 -12.74
C VAL A 112 -2.21 9.35 -11.43
N GLU A 113 -2.10 10.16 -10.40
CA GLU A 113 -1.87 9.71 -9.05
C GLU A 113 -3.18 9.30 -8.40
N ILE A 114 -3.17 8.17 -7.73
CA ILE A 114 -4.25 7.67 -6.88
C ILE A 114 -3.79 7.83 -5.43
N PRO A 115 -4.15 8.93 -4.75
CA PRO A 115 -3.74 9.16 -3.38
C PRO A 115 -4.58 8.30 -2.43
N GLU A 116 -3.98 7.89 -1.32
CA GLU A 116 -4.63 7.33 -0.13
C GLU A 116 -5.83 6.39 -0.39
N LEU A 117 -5.54 5.22 -0.95
CA LEU A 117 -6.57 4.18 -1.20
C LEU A 117 -7.04 3.45 0.08
N GLN A 118 -6.93 4.07 1.26
CA GLN A 118 -7.31 3.46 2.55
C GLN A 118 -8.83 3.48 2.76
N GLY A 119 -9.35 2.45 3.42
CA GLY A 119 -10.75 2.39 3.83
C GLY A 119 -11.78 2.13 2.71
N LEU A 120 -11.35 1.56 1.60
CA LEU A 120 -12.24 1.24 0.47
C LEU A 120 -13.06 -0.03 0.75
N LYS A 121 -14.36 0.04 0.45
CA LYS A 121 -15.22 -1.15 0.49
C LYS A 121 -14.90 -2.09 -0.67
N GLN A 122 -15.16 -3.40 -0.51
CA GLN A 122 -14.92 -4.40 -1.57
C GLN A 122 -15.60 -4.06 -2.91
N SER A 123 -16.76 -3.41 -2.88
CA SER A 123 -17.46 -2.91 -4.08
C SER A 123 -16.66 -1.84 -4.82
N ASP A 124 -15.94 -0.99 -4.08
CA ASP A 124 -15.08 0.06 -4.64
C ASP A 124 -13.86 -0.55 -5.31
N ILE A 125 -13.27 -1.55 -4.68
CA ILE A 125 -12.11 -2.29 -5.21
C ILE A 125 -12.45 -2.92 -6.57
N ASN A 126 -13.56 -3.62 -6.69
CA ASN A 126 -13.99 -4.24 -7.95
C ASN A 126 -14.21 -3.20 -9.04
N ARG A 127 -14.74 -2.03 -8.69
CA ARG A 127 -14.91 -0.92 -9.63
C ARG A 127 -13.55 -0.36 -10.08
N ILE A 128 -12.61 -0.16 -9.15
CA ILE A 128 -11.24 0.29 -9.47
C ILE A 128 -10.58 -0.69 -10.43
N LYS A 129 -10.67 -2.00 -10.18
CA LYS A 129 -10.14 -3.05 -11.06
C LYS A 129 -10.73 -2.95 -12.47
N GLY A 130 -12.04 -2.80 -12.58
CA GLY A 130 -12.73 -2.62 -13.87
C GLY A 130 -12.30 -1.32 -14.57
N PHE A 131 -12.20 -0.23 -13.83
CA PHE A 131 -11.77 1.06 -14.34
C PHE A 131 -10.32 1.01 -14.85
N LEU A 132 -9.38 0.48 -14.10
CA LEU A 132 -7.97 0.35 -14.52
C LEU A 132 -7.81 -0.52 -15.77
N SER A 133 -8.61 -1.57 -15.91
CA SER A 133 -8.54 -2.51 -17.02
C SER A 133 -9.06 -1.98 -18.35
N ALA A 134 -9.75 -0.84 -18.38
CA ALA A 134 -10.33 -0.30 -19.60
C ALA A 134 -9.24 0.23 -20.56
N SER A 135 -9.38 -0.08 -21.83
CA SER A 135 -8.54 0.45 -22.91
C SER A 135 -9.10 1.72 -23.54
N TYR A 136 -10.36 2.01 -23.29
CA TYR A 136 -11.06 3.20 -23.76
C TYR A 136 -12.16 3.58 -22.76
N ASP A 137 -12.58 4.83 -22.82
CA ASP A 137 -13.68 5.39 -22.07
C ASP A 137 -14.79 5.87 -23.02
N MET A 138 -16.04 5.82 -22.56
CA MET A 138 -17.18 6.39 -23.25
C MET A 138 -17.51 7.74 -22.64
N CYS A 139 -17.02 8.82 -23.24
CA CYS A 139 -17.24 10.18 -22.77
C CYS A 139 -18.45 10.80 -23.45
N ARG A 140 -19.33 11.43 -22.68
CA ARG A 140 -20.40 12.28 -23.20
C ARG A 140 -19.96 13.74 -23.10
N GLU A 141 -19.74 14.39 -24.25
CA GLU A 141 -19.58 15.85 -24.29
C GLU A 141 -20.99 16.50 -24.19
N LEU A 142 -21.07 17.67 -23.53
CA LEU A 142 -22.32 18.42 -23.45
C LEU A 142 -22.93 18.60 -24.85
N TYR A 143 -24.20 18.23 -25.01
CA TYR A 143 -24.96 18.32 -26.26
C TYR A 143 -24.44 17.46 -27.44
N LYS A 144 -23.58 16.47 -27.19
CA LYS A 144 -23.05 15.57 -28.24
C LYS A 144 -23.33 14.10 -27.92
N THR A 145 -23.19 13.26 -28.95
CA THR A 145 -23.27 11.80 -28.83
C THR A 145 -22.07 11.25 -28.05
N HIS A 146 -22.25 10.07 -27.44
CA HIS A 146 -21.13 9.36 -26.78
C HIS A 146 -19.98 9.15 -27.75
N LYS A 147 -18.77 9.52 -27.33
CA LYS A 147 -17.54 9.34 -28.09
C LYS A 147 -16.61 8.40 -27.37
N ARG A 148 -16.11 7.41 -28.10
CA ARG A 148 -15.08 6.51 -27.64
C ARG A 148 -13.74 7.27 -27.59
N GLN A 149 -13.12 7.31 -26.40
CA GLN A 149 -11.81 7.89 -26.17
C GLN A 149 -10.83 6.80 -25.76
N LEU A 150 -9.78 6.58 -26.57
CA LEU A 150 -8.72 5.64 -26.24
C LEU A 150 -7.89 6.16 -25.06
N ARG A 151 -7.63 5.30 -24.07
CA ARG A 151 -6.80 5.68 -22.91
C ARG A 151 -5.35 5.85 -23.28
N HIS A 152 -4.78 6.95 -22.80
CA HIS A 152 -3.36 7.30 -22.94
C HIS A 152 -2.72 7.55 -21.57
N ASN A 153 -3.41 7.18 -20.50
CA ASN A 153 -3.01 7.40 -19.12
C ASN A 153 -2.36 6.16 -18.53
N VAL A 154 -1.40 6.36 -17.63
CA VAL A 154 -0.93 5.38 -16.65
C VAL A 154 -1.29 5.87 -15.24
N PHE A 155 -1.41 4.92 -14.32
CA PHE A 155 -1.78 5.18 -12.93
C PHE A 155 -0.62 4.81 -12.02
N ILE A 156 -0.44 5.58 -10.95
CA ILE A 156 0.50 5.34 -9.87
C ILE A 156 -0.23 5.63 -8.56
N ALA A 157 -0.07 4.76 -7.57
CA ALA A 157 -0.71 4.96 -6.28
C ALA A 157 0.33 5.36 -5.21
N THR A 158 -0.10 6.18 -4.25
CA THR A 158 0.74 6.60 -3.13
C THR A 158 0.03 6.34 -1.81
N GLY A 159 0.79 5.95 -0.79
CA GLY A 159 0.28 5.70 0.55
C GLY A 159 1.36 5.87 1.61
N ASN A 160 0.95 6.12 2.86
CA ASN A 160 1.87 6.29 3.97
C ASN A 160 2.07 4.99 4.78
N SER A 161 1.17 4.04 4.63
CA SER A 161 1.23 2.76 5.33
C SER A 161 0.90 1.58 4.39
N LYS A 162 1.31 0.41 4.82
CA LYS A 162 1.01 -0.86 4.14
C LYS A 162 -0.47 -1.26 4.24
N ALA A 163 -1.25 -0.62 5.11
CA ALA A 163 -2.68 -0.88 5.31
C ALA A 163 -3.52 -0.78 4.03
N PHE A 164 -3.05 0.00 3.07
CA PHE A 164 -3.63 0.11 1.73
C PHE A 164 -3.77 -1.24 0.99
N LEU A 165 -2.78 -2.14 1.10
CA LEU A 165 -2.81 -3.42 0.39
C LEU A 165 -3.82 -4.41 0.94
N ARG A 166 -4.30 -4.20 2.17
CA ARG A 166 -5.36 -5.00 2.81
C ARG A 166 -6.63 -5.04 1.99
N ASP A 167 -7.08 -3.84 1.63
CA ASP A 167 -8.37 -3.65 0.97
C ASP A 167 -8.37 -4.28 -0.43
N PHE A 168 -7.21 -4.38 -1.08
CA PHE A 168 -7.09 -4.94 -2.44
C PHE A 168 -6.84 -6.44 -2.49
N GLY A 169 -6.42 -7.06 -1.38
CA GLY A 169 -6.06 -8.49 -1.35
C GLY A 169 -4.90 -8.81 -2.29
N VAL A 170 -4.70 -10.10 -2.60
CA VAL A 170 -3.73 -10.55 -3.61
C VAL A 170 -4.22 -10.15 -4.99
N GLU A 171 -3.71 -9.04 -5.52
CA GLU A 171 -4.16 -8.47 -6.79
C GLU A 171 -2.98 -8.15 -7.72
N ARG A 172 -2.82 -8.92 -8.76
CA ARG A 172 -1.70 -8.88 -9.73
C ARG A 172 -1.45 -7.52 -10.42
N ARG A 173 -2.37 -6.56 -10.27
CA ARG A 173 -2.20 -5.23 -10.89
C ARG A 173 -1.40 -4.27 -10.04
N PHE A 174 -1.37 -4.47 -8.73
CA PHE A 174 -0.73 -3.54 -7.81
C PHE A 174 0.66 -4.03 -7.43
N TYR A 175 1.67 -3.22 -7.71
CA TYR A 175 3.08 -3.50 -7.48
C TYR A 175 3.60 -2.64 -6.34
N PRO A 176 3.58 -3.12 -5.09
CA PRO A 176 4.04 -2.35 -3.94
C PRO A 176 5.55 -2.12 -3.97
N LEU A 177 5.95 -0.89 -3.68
CA LEU A 177 7.34 -0.46 -3.56
C LEU A 177 7.51 0.27 -2.23
N ASN A 178 8.34 -0.28 -1.35
CA ASN A 178 8.69 0.37 -0.09
C ASN A 178 9.68 1.51 -0.39
N CYS A 179 9.27 2.72 -0.08
CA CYS A 179 10.05 3.93 -0.28
C CYS A 179 10.68 4.40 1.04
N GLY A 180 11.92 4.93 0.98
CA GLY A 180 12.64 5.42 2.14
C GLY A 180 13.40 4.35 2.92
N GLU A 181 13.55 3.13 2.40
CA GLU A 181 14.38 2.08 3.01
C GLU A 181 15.88 2.38 2.87
N TYR A 182 16.24 3.09 1.81
CA TYR A 182 17.63 3.49 1.53
C TYR A 182 17.73 5.00 1.40
N VAL A 183 18.86 5.53 1.83
CA VAL A 183 19.14 6.98 1.74
C VAL A 183 19.26 7.39 0.27
N VAL A 184 18.48 8.38 -0.14
CA VAL A 184 18.60 9.04 -1.44
C VAL A 184 19.62 10.18 -1.36
N LYS A 185 20.42 10.37 -2.42
CA LYS A 185 21.44 11.44 -2.45
C LYS A 185 20.85 12.84 -2.59
N GLU A 186 19.71 12.93 -3.25
CA GLU A 186 19.08 14.19 -3.60
C GLU A 186 17.55 14.00 -3.58
N HIS A 187 16.86 14.89 -2.88
CA HIS A 187 15.39 14.80 -2.81
C HIS A 187 14.79 15.02 -4.21
N PRO A 188 13.70 14.30 -4.58
CA PRO A 188 13.10 14.43 -5.91
C PRO A 188 12.73 15.86 -6.34
N MET A 189 12.52 16.78 -5.40
CA MET A 189 12.28 18.20 -5.72
C MET A 189 13.52 18.89 -6.26
N ASP A 190 14.71 18.51 -5.81
CA ASP A 190 15.99 19.18 -6.09
C ASP A 190 16.68 18.59 -7.32
N VAL A 191 16.28 17.39 -7.75
CA VAL A 191 16.78 16.74 -8.98
C VAL A 191 16.46 17.61 -10.21
N SER A 192 17.39 17.78 -11.13
CA SER A 192 17.20 18.63 -12.32
C SER A 192 16.05 18.15 -13.22
N ASP A 193 15.38 19.07 -13.91
CA ASP A 193 14.36 18.73 -14.92
C ASP A 193 14.95 17.88 -16.06
N ASN A 194 16.21 18.12 -16.41
CA ASN A 194 16.89 17.35 -17.41
C ASN A 194 16.96 15.85 -17.06
N TYR A 195 17.08 15.50 -15.78
CA TYR A 195 17.05 14.11 -15.36
C TYR A 195 15.76 13.40 -15.79
N PHE A 196 14.59 14.04 -15.58
CA PHE A 196 13.28 13.48 -15.97
C PHE A 196 13.11 13.45 -17.49
N LEU A 197 13.62 14.44 -18.19
CA LEU A 197 13.63 14.42 -19.66
C LEU A 197 14.46 13.26 -20.19
N GLN A 198 15.63 12.99 -19.62
CA GLN A 198 16.48 11.86 -19.98
C GLN A 198 15.85 10.50 -19.63
N VAL A 199 15.08 10.42 -18.53
CA VAL A 199 14.27 9.23 -18.22
C VAL A 199 13.24 8.96 -19.32
N LEU A 200 12.55 9.99 -19.80
CA LEU A 200 11.57 9.85 -20.89
C LEU A 200 12.24 9.48 -22.22
N ALA A 201 13.42 10.05 -22.53
CA ALA A 201 14.21 9.72 -23.71
C ALA A 201 14.65 8.25 -23.71
N GLU A 202 15.21 7.75 -22.58
CA GLU A 202 15.57 6.33 -22.41
C GLU A 202 14.33 5.42 -22.53
N ALA A 203 13.24 5.76 -21.82
CA ALA A 203 12.01 4.98 -21.83
C ALA A 203 11.40 4.89 -23.25
N ARG A 204 11.53 5.96 -24.06
CA ARG A 204 11.12 5.95 -25.46
C ARG A 204 11.90 4.91 -26.28
N LEU A 205 13.21 4.89 -26.17
CA LEU A 205 14.05 3.94 -26.90
C LEU A 205 13.72 2.50 -26.48
N LEU A 206 13.61 2.25 -25.17
CA LEU A 206 13.23 0.94 -24.65
C LEU A 206 11.84 0.51 -25.16
N PHE A 207 10.86 1.41 -25.18
CA PHE A 207 9.54 1.09 -25.70
C PHE A 207 9.55 0.83 -27.22
N LEU A 208 10.32 1.56 -27.98
CA LEU A 208 10.42 1.35 -29.44
C LEU A 208 11.06 0.01 -29.79
N GLU A 209 12.01 -0.43 -28.97
CA GLU A 209 12.72 -1.70 -29.16
C GLU A 209 11.94 -2.90 -28.61
N TYR A 210 11.45 -2.83 -27.38
CA TYR A 210 10.88 -3.97 -26.65
C TYR A 210 9.37 -3.87 -26.43
N GLY A 211 8.75 -2.73 -26.68
CA GLY A 211 7.35 -2.48 -26.29
C GLY A 211 7.23 -2.17 -24.79
N ILE A 212 6.07 -2.48 -24.20
CA ILE A 212 5.92 -2.41 -22.75
C ILE A 212 6.69 -3.58 -22.12
N MET A 213 7.65 -3.26 -21.26
CA MET A 213 8.48 -4.26 -20.58
C MET A 213 7.75 -4.83 -19.36
N PHE A 214 6.90 -5.81 -19.60
CA PHE A 214 6.19 -6.48 -18.50
C PHE A 214 7.17 -7.26 -17.62
N PRO A 215 6.85 -7.41 -16.30
CA PRO A 215 7.70 -8.12 -15.36
C PRO A 215 7.95 -9.58 -15.75
N SER A 216 9.12 -10.08 -15.43
CA SER A 216 9.50 -11.48 -15.56
C SER A 216 8.70 -12.37 -14.61
N ARG A 217 8.81 -13.68 -14.79
CA ARG A 217 8.22 -14.68 -13.89
C ARG A 217 8.75 -14.51 -12.46
N THR A 218 10.05 -14.28 -12.28
CA THR A 218 10.69 -14.06 -10.97
C THR A 218 10.08 -12.85 -10.24
N THR A 219 9.82 -11.76 -10.96
CA THR A 219 9.17 -10.58 -10.37
C THR A 219 7.70 -10.84 -10.04
N SER A 220 7.01 -11.66 -10.83
CA SER A 220 5.64 -12.08 -10.52
C SER A 220 5.56 -12.97 -9.27
N GLU A 221 6.47 -13.92 -9.13
CA GLU A 221 6.62 -14.76 -7.93
C GLU A 221 6.94 -13.90 -6.69
N ARG A 222 7.85 -12.93 -6.82
CA ARG A 222 8.16 -11.99 -5.74
C ARG A 222 6.97 -11.10 -5.37
N LEU A 223 6.16 -10.69 -6.34
CA LEU A 223 4.91 -9.96 -6.08
C LEU A 223 3.94 -10.80 -5.24
N GLU A 224 3.77 -12.08 -5.57
CA GLU A 224 2.90 -13.00 -4.81
C GLU A 224 3.39 -13.17 -3.37
N GLU A 225 4.71 -13.30 -3.16
CA GLU A 225 5.31 -13.35 -1.82
C GLU A 225 5.01 -12.06 -1.03
N ILE A 226 5.30 -10.90 -1.60
CA ILE A 226 5.02 -9.61 -0.97
C ILE A 226 3.54 -9.51 -0.60
N GLN A 227 2.63 -9.87 -1.50
CA GLN A 227 1.19 -9.82 -1.25
C GLN A 227 0.73 -10.84 -0.20
N SER A 228 1.38 -12.01 -0.12
CA SER A 228 1.13 -13.01 0.92
C SER A 228 1.56 -12.50 2.30
N ASP A 229 2.74 -11.90 2.40
CA ASP A 229 3.26 -11.30 3.64
C ASP A 229 2.27 -10.24 4.19
N PHE A 230 1.68 -9.42 3.32
CA PHE A 230 0.67 -8.44 3.74
C PHE A 230 -0.62 -9.08 4.24
N LYS A 231 -1.04 -10.18 3.64
CA LYS A 231 -2.24 -10.91 4.08
C LYS A 231 -2.03 -11.56 5.45
N GLU A 232 -0.85 -12.13 5.69
CA GLU A 232 -0.50 -12.67 7.01
C GLU A 232 -0.46 -11.56 8.09
N GLU A 233 0.11 -10.39 7.75
CA GLU A 233 0.12 -9.23 8.64
C GLU A 233 -1.28 -8.79 9.04
N ASP A 234 -2.24 -8.99 8.19
CA ASP A 234 -3.62 -8.59 8.40
C ASP A 234 -4.37 -9.53 9.34
N ILE A 235 -4.21 -10.83 9.15
CA ILE A 235 -4.79 -11.85 10.02
C ILE A 235 -4.29 -11.65 11.45
N GLU A 236 -3.01 -11.34 11.63
CA GLU A 236 -2.43 -11.09 12.95
C GLU A 236 -3.02 -9.82 13.61
N ARG A 237 -3.25 -8.75 12.84
CA ARG A 237 -3.92 -7.54 13.34
C ARG A 237 -5.38 -7.77 13.69
N GLU A 238 -6.09 -8.54 12.88
CA GLU A 238 -7.47 -8.95 13.17
C GLU A 238 -7.54 -9.74 14.46
N LEU A 239 -6.64 -10.70 14.68
CA LEU A 239 -6.57 -11.47 15.92
C LEU A 239 -6.32 -10.58 17.15
N ILE A 240 -5.43 -9.60 17.03
CA ILE A 240 -5.16 -8.65 18.12
C ILE A 240 -6.40 -7.80 18.41
N ASN A 241 -7.06 -7.28 17.39
CA ASN A 241 -8.25 -6.45 17.56
C ASN A 241 -9.42 -7.27 18.13
N GLU A 242 -9.68 -8.46 17.61
CA GLU A 242 -10.70 -9.38 18.13
C GLU A 242 -10.47 -9.69 19.61
N PHE A 243 -9.22 -9.98 20.01
CA PHE A 243 -8.88 -10.17 21.40
C PHE A 243 -9.19 -8.93 22.25
N LEU A 244 -8.90 -7.76 21.76
CA LEU A 244 -9.12 -6.52 22.50
C LEU A 244 -10.60 -6.13 22.53
N ASP A 245 -11.37 -6.39 21.49
CA ASP A 245 -12.73 -5.86 21.33
C ASP A 245 -13.83 -6.85 21.70
N GLU A 246 -13.55 -8.15 21.64
CA GLU A 246 -14.58 -9.20 21.81
C GLU A 246 -14.28 -10.17 22.94
N PHE A 247 -13.01 -10.34 23.32
CA PHE A 247 -12.63 -11.32 24.31
C PHE A 247 -12.99 -10.86 25.73
N ILE A 248 -13.98 -11.50 26.33
CA ILE A 248 -14.46 -11.22 27.69
C ILE A 248 -13.68 -12.05 28.68
N VAL A 249 -13.09 -11.39 29.66
CA VAL A 249 -12.23 -11.98 30.69
C VAL A 249 -12.87 -11.99 32.08
N PRO A 250 -12.41 -12.86 33.00
CA PRO A 250 -12.81 -12.83 34.39
C PRO A 250 -12.37 -11.55 35.13
N ASP A 251 -13.07 -11.22 36.23
CA ASP A 251 -12.77 -10.05 37.09
C ASP A 251 -11.33 -10.06 37.61
N ASP A 252 -10.78 -11.23 37.88
CA ASP A 252 -9.43 -11.45 38.44
C ASP A 252 -8.38 -11.77 37.35
N TRP A 253 -8.66 -11.49 36.05
CA TRP A 253 -7.79 -11.76 34.94
C TRP A 253 -6.33 -11.36 35.08
N ARG A 254 -6.08 -10.26 35.81
CA ARG A 254 -4.71 -9.77 36.06
C ARG A 254 -3.87 -10.73 36.87
N ASN A 255 -4.50 -11.58 37.68
CA ASN A 255 -3.85 -12.52 38.59
C ASN A 255 -3.54 -13.88 37.91
N TYR A 256 -4.12 -14.14 36.73
CA TYR A 256 -3.88 -15.35 35.98
C TYR A 256 -2.44 -15.40 35.45
N THR A 257 -1.85 -16.62 35.47
CA THR A 257 -0.56 -16.81 34.80
C THR A 257 -0.70 -16.67 33.29
N LEU A 258 0.41 -16.45 32.61
CA LEU A 258 0.37 -16.35 31.14
C LEU A 258 -0.15 -17.65 30.50
N SER A 259 0.19 -18.82 31.10
CA SER A 259 -0.32 -20.12 30.64
C SER A 259 -1.83 -20.22 30.77
N ASP A 260 -2.38 -19.84 31.94
CA ASP A 260 -3.82 -19.89 32.20
C ASP A 260 -4.58 -18.91 31.29
N LYS A 261 -4.02 -17.72 31.07
CA LYS A 261 -4.55 -16.72 30.14
C LYS A 261 -4.65 -17.24 28.72
N ARG A 262 -3.60 -17.94 28.27
CA ARG A 262 -3.57 -18.54 26.94
C ARG A 262 -4.57 -19.70 26.83
N GLU A 263 -4.62 -20.57 27.80
CA GLU A 263 -5.60 -21.67 27.82
C GLU A 263 -7.02 -21.11 27.77
N TYR A 264 -7.31 -20.08 28.58
CA TYR A 264 -8.60 -19.41 28.60
C TYR A 264 -8.99 -18.82 27.25
N TYR A 265 -8.04 -18.17 26.55
CA TYR A 265 -8.24 -17.66 25.22
C TYR A 265 -8.49 -18.80 24.18
N ARG A 266 -7.74 -19.89 24.24
CA ARG A 266 -7.91 -21.04 23.34
C ARG A 266 -9.26 -21.70 23.51
N ILE A 267 -9.78 -21.78 24.74
CA ILE A 267 -11.14 -22.26 25.00
C ILE A 267 -12.17 -21.31 24.40
N TRP A 268 -11.99 -20.00 24.58
CA TRP A 268 -12.91 -19.01 24.01
C TRP A 268 -12.95 -19.09 22.48
N LYS A 269 -11.83 -19.30 21.83
CA LYS A 269 -11.73 -19.49 20.37
C LYS A 269 -12.28 -20.84 19.89
N GLY A 270 -12.61 -21.75 20.80
CA GLY A 270 -13.06 -23.10 20.47
C GLY A 270 -11.94 -24.06 20.04
N TYR A 271 -10.69 -23.72 20.26
CA TYR A 271 -9.55 -24.60 19.98
C TYR A 271 -9.39 -25.70 21.02
N GLU A 272 -9.91 -25.50 22.22
CA GLU A 272 -9.88 -26.46 23.34
C GLU A 272 -11.25 -26.58 24.01
N LYS A 273 -11.49 -27.73 24.67
CA LYS A 273 -12.72 -27.92 25.45
C LYS A 273 -12.61 -27.13 26.76
N GLY A 274 -13.66 -26.38 27.09
CA GLY A 274 -13.72 -25.61 28.33
C GLY A 274 -13.67 -26.51 29.58
N THR A 275 -12.85 -26.09 30.53
CA THR A 275 -12.78 -26.72 31.88
C THR A 275 -13.97 -26.27 32.74
N ARG A 276 -14.20 -26.98 33.85
CA ARG A 276 -15.22 -26.59 34.82
C ARG A 276 -14.95 -25.17 35.36
N GLU A 277 -13.67 -24.84 35.60
CA GLU A 277 -13.23 -23.53 36.09
C GLU A 277 -13.53 -22.43 35.04
N TYR A 278 -13.28 -22.68 33.77
CA TYR A 278 -13.64 -21.75 32.70
C TYR A 278 -15.13 -21.42 32.70
N TRP A 279 -15.98 -22.41 32.85
CA TRP A 279 -17.44 -22.22 32.79
C TRP A 279 -18.00 -21.60 34.06
N SER A 280 -17.35 -21.78 35.21
CA SER A 280 -17.76 -21.22 36.50
C SER A 280 -17.21 -19.82 36.78
N ALA A 281 -16.20 -19.37 36.04
CA ALA A 281 -15.61 -18.05 36.19
C ALA A 281 -16.63 -16.93 35.87
N LYS A 282 -16.73 -15.96 36.77
CA LYS A 282 -17.54 -14.77 36.52
C LYS A 282 -16.83 -13.88 35.52
N LYS A 283 -17.42 -13.71 34.37
CA LYS A 283 -16.90 -12.89 33.26
C LYS A 283 -17.49 -11.49 33.37
N SER A 284 -16.62 -10.46 33.41
CA SER A 284 -17.08 -9.10 33.70
C SER A 284 -16.85 -8.06 32.62
N GLY A 285 -15.91 -8.28 31.72
CA GLY A 285 -15.67 -7.26 30.70
C GLY A 285 -14.46 -7.54 29.78
N LEU A 286 -14.14 -6.56 28.98
CA LEU A 286 -12.98 -6.58 28.09
C LEU A 286 -11.68 -6.42 28.86
N VAL A 287 -10.56 -6.80 28.23
CA VAL A 287 -9.22 -6.61 28.80
C VAL A 287 -8.95 -5.13 29.04
N THR A 288 -8.71 -4.77 30.30
CA THR A 288 -8.47 -3.37 30.73
C THR A 288 -7.00 -2.99 30.81
N VAL A 289 -6.11 -3.96 31.01
CA VAL A 289 -4.65 -3.74 31.02
C VAL A 289 -3.97 -4.90 30.33
N THR A 290 -3.08 -4.58 29.41
CA THR A 290 -2.28 -5.57 28.68
C THR A 290 -0.88 -5.04 28.37
N TYR A 291 0.00 -5.88 27.86
CA TYR A 291 1.35 -5.50 27.43
C TYR A 291 1.82 -6.41 26.28
N THR A 292 2.76 -5.92 25.51
CA THR A 292 3.17 -6.53 24.24
C THR A 292 3.56 -8.01 24.37
N SER A 293 4.35 -8.39 25.38
CA SER A 293 4.77 -9.79 25.53
C SER A 293 3.67 -10.72 26.05
N GLU A 294 2.66 -10.21 26.73
CA GLU A 294 1.46 -10.95 27.11
C GLU A 294 0.66 -11.34 25.85
N LEU A 295 0.35 -10.35 25.02
CA LEU A 295 -0.38 -10.61 23.77
C LEU A 295 0.40 -11.51 22.81
N ALA A 296 1.72 -11.32 22.71
CA ALA A 296 2.58 -12.19 21.91
C ALA A 296 2.53 -13.66 22.36
N TYR A 297 2.49 -13.89 23.67
CA TYR A 297 2.37 -15.24 24.21
C TYR A 297 0.95 -15.82 24.02
N ILE A 298 -0.09 -15.05 24.36
CA ILE A 298 -1.48 -15.53 24.29
C ILE A 298 -1.89 -15.83 22.86
N LEU A 299 -1.63 -14.91 21.94
CA LEU A 299 -2.12 -14.98 20.56
C LEU A 299 -1.23 -15.82 19.63
N PHE A 300 0.10 -15.72 19.81
CA PHE A 300 1.07 -16.25 18.83
C PHE A 300 2.04 -17.30 19.40
N ASP A 301 1.87 -17.75 20.64
CA ASP A 301 2.75 -18.74 21.32
C ASP A 301 4.22 -18.33 21.42
N GLU A 302 4.49 -17.05 21.42
CA GLU A 302 5.87 -16.58 21.60
C GLU A 302 6.32 -16.68 23.05
N LYS A 303 7.31 -17.55 23.32
CA LYS A 303 7.86 -17.74 24.67
C LYS A 303 8.44 -16.46 25.25
N THR A 304 8.04 -16.12 26.46
CA THR A 304 8.52 -14.98 27.23
C THR A 304 9.98 -15.18 27.62
N GLY A 305 10.91 -14.67 26.85
CA GLY A 305 12.35 -14.78 27.13
C GLY A 305 13.24 -13.99 26.19
N SER A 306 12.77 -13.71 25.01
CA SER A 306 13.53 -13.02 23.98
C SER A 306 12.98 -11.62 23.73
N ARG A 307 13.22 -10.69 24.66
CA ARG A 307 12.78 -9.28 24.51
C ARG A 307 13.28 -8.56 23.27
N ARG A 308 14.25 -9.12 22.54
CA ARG A 308 14.85 -8.49 21.34
C ARG A 308 14.40 -9.09 20.01
N ASN A 309 13.71 -10.25 19.99
CA ASN A 309 13.39 -10.98 18.75
C ASN A 309 11.94 -11.46 18.64
N SER A 310 10.97 -10.82 19.32
CA SER A 310 9.56 -11.16 19.09
C SER A 310 9.12 -10.66 17.71
N LYS A 311 8.79 -11.58 16.82
CA LYS A 311 8.28 -11.30 15.46
C LYS A 311 7.02 -10.40 15.52
N HIS A 312 6.17 -10.60 16.53
CA HIS A 312 4.87 -9.93 16.65
C HIS A 312 4.89 -8.67 17.55
N ALA A 313 5.96 -8.46 18.35
CA ALA A 313 6.02 -7.35 19.30
C ALA A 313 5.88 -5.96 18.66
N SER A 314 6.44 -5.77 17.46
CA SER A 314 6.32 -4.51 16.71
C SER A 314 4.88 -4.27 16.27
N LYS A 315 4.21 -5.29 15.74
CA LYS A 315 2.82 -5.24 15.29
C LYS A 315 1.84 -4.99 16.42
N ILE A 316 2.00 -5.74 17.52
CA ILE A 316 1.16 -5.56 18.72
C ILE A 316 1.27 -4.12 19.23
N ARG A 317 2.50 -3.59 19.28
CA ARG A 317 2.74 -2.20 19.68
C ARG A 317 2.08 -1.22 18.71
N ASP A 318 2.24 -1.43 17.42
CA ASP A 318 1.64 -0.58 16.39
C ASP A 318 0.11 -0.57 16.47
N VAL A 319 -0.52 -1.72 16.71
CA VAL A 319 -1.98 -1.78 16.94
C VAL A 319 -2.37 -0.99 18.17
N LEU A 320 -1.71 -1.24 19.31
CA LEU A 320 -2.05 -0.60 20.59
C LEU A 320 -1.75 0.91 20.60
N ASP A 321 -0.66 1.35 19.95
CA ASP A 321 -0.29 2.78 19.88
C ASP A 321 -1.23 3.59 18.97
N ASN A 322 -1.91 2.93 18.00
CA ASN A 322 -2.86 3.57 17.09
C ASN A 322 -4.33 3.47 17.55
N ARG A 323 -4.60 2.89 18.71
CA ARG A 323 -5.95 2.80 19.29
C ARG A 323 -6.24 3.98 20.20
N ASN A 324 -7.41 4.58 20.05
CA ASN A 324 -7.86 5.72 20.86
C ASN A 324 -8.41 5.29 22.23
N ASP A 325 -8.72 3.99 22.41
CA ASP A 325 -9.27 3.43 23.65
C ASP A 325 -8.19 2.86 24.58
N PHE A 326 -6.91 2.98 24.22
CA PHE A 326 -5.79 2.57 25.08
C PHE A 326 -4.78 3.69 25.26
N GLU A 327 -4.27 3.82 26.48
CA GLU A 327 -3.17 4.71 26.83
C GLU A 327 -1.93 3.92 27.23
N ALA A 328 -0.78 4.32 26.72
CA ALA A 328 0.51 3.69 27.00
C ALA A 328 1.12 4.27 28.30
N VAL A 329 1.33 3.43 29.31
CA VAL A 329 1.95 3.81 30.58
C VAL A 329 3.29 3.11 30.76
N ASN A 330 4.37 3.87 30.87
CA ASN A 330 5.71 3.32 31.06
C ASN A 330 5.99 2.98 32.54
N ASN A 331 6.90 2.01 32.75
CA ASN A 331 7.36 1.58 34.06
C ASN A 331 6.26 1.14 35.05
N LYS A 332 5.14 0.66 34.54
CA LYS A 332 4.05 0.10 35.33
C LYS A 332 4.18 -1.43 35.44
N ARG A 333 3.84 -2.00 36.57
CA ARG A 333 3.75 -3.46 36.76
C ARG A 333 2.39 -3.95 36.24
N PRO A 334 2.35 -4.81 35.23
CA PRO A 334 1.08 -5.34 34.74
C PRO A 334 0.41 -6.32 35.69
N CYS A 335 1.20 -7.00 36.57
CA CYS A 335 0.75 -7.86 37.64
C CYS A 335 1.71 -7.76 38.84
N SER A 336 1.30 -8.28 40.00
CA SER A 336 2.11 -8.21 41.22
C SER A 336 3.48 -8.91 41.12
N ALA A 337 3.56 -9.99 40.38
CA ALA A 337 4.78 -10.77 40.10
C ALA A 337 5.59 -10.29 38.88
N CYS A 338 5.10 -9.31 38.12
CA CYS A 338 5.71 -8.88 36.89
C CYS A 338 6.76 -7.77 37.12
N SER A 339 7.81 -7.75 36.28
CA SER A 339 8.73 -6.62 36.23
C SER A 339 8.06 -5.39 35.61
N PRO A 340 8.46 -4.16 36.00
CA PRO A 340 7.97 -2.95 35.39
C PRO A 340 8.23 -2.96 33.87
N THR A 341 7.21 -2.61 33.08
CA THR A 341 7.29 -2.56 31.64
C THR A 341 6.36 -1.46 31.09
N ARG A 342 6.36 -1.24 29.80
CA ARG A 342 5.32 -0.46 29.12
C ARG A 342 4.05 -1.28 29.08
N VAL A 343 2.99 -0.78 29.68
CA VAL A 343 1.66 -1.38 29.66
C VAL A 343 0.68 -0.46 28.92
N TYR A 344 -0.38 -1.05 28.43
CA TYR A 344 -1.48 -0.34 27.78
C TYR A 344 -2.72 -0.49 28.67
N VAL A 345 -3.30 0.63 29.04
CA VAL A 345 -4.48 0.70 29.91
C VAL A 345 -5.65 1.19 29.07
N ARG A 346 -6.76 0.46 29.12
CA ARG A 346 -7.98 0.88 28.44
C ARG A 346 -8.56 2.11 29.13
N LEU A 347 -8.86 3.12 28.36
CA LEU A 347 -9.57 4.31 28.81
C LEU A 347 -11.02 3.94 29.05
N GLU A 348 -11.57 4.33 30.22
CA GLU A 348 -13.00 4.21 30.46
C GLU A 348 -13.72 5.15 29.48
N ALA A 349 -14.78 4.66 28.83
CA ALA A 349 -15.59 5.51 27.99
C ALA A 349 -16.14 6.64 28.89
N THR A 350 -15.72 7.86 28.63
CA THR A 350 -16.38 9.05 29.19
C THR A 350 -17.80 9.07 28.61
N GLU A 351 -18.80 8.85 29.46
CA GLU A 351 -20.23 8.98 29.13
C GLU A 351 -20.56 10.37 28.56
#